data_fb94ec1da7072b95554440e4bff31c4e
#
_entry.id   fb94ec1da7072b95554440e4bff31c4e
#
_cell.length_a   1.000
_cell.length_b   1.000
_cell.length_c   1.000
_cell.angle_alpha   90.00
_cell.angle_beta   90.00
_cell.angle_gamma   90.00
#
_symmetry.space_group_name_H-M   'P 1'
#
loop_
_entity.id
_entity.type
_entity.pdbx_description
1 polymer ?
#
loop_
_entity_poly.entity_id
_entity_poly.type
_entity_poly.pdbx_seq_one_letter_code
_entity_poly.pdbx_strand_id
1 'polypeptide(L)'
;MNQDKIKIENGRLAIILREILRGKNLINEDKELDEEYKCFSKEELDNITELDLRWKKVGNIEDIVKLTNLKRLVISSERLNRVPKIEDKRVEKEQQELKEYIDNRVTGIEDFKPIESLKGLESLEIYNEEKLVKLDTSKLINLKMLKIDNNPNLKEISGLDKNLNLEILRIERVGTRQFRFKRI
;
A
#
# COMPACT_ATOMS: atom_id res chain seq x y z
N MET A 1 24.87 -23.55 0.34
CA MET A 1 24.92 -22.37 -0.53
C MET A 1 24.21 -21.26 0.19
N ASN A 2 24.92 -20.21 0.61
CA ASN A 2 24.29 -19.00 1.16
C ASN A 2 23.48 -18.37 0.02
N GLN A 3 22.18 -18.56 0.01
CA GLN A 3 21.32 -17.76 -0.85
C GLN A 3 21.38 -16.33 -0.32
N ASP A 4 21.72 -15.36 -1.17
CA ASP A 4 21.76 -13.94 -0.81
C ASP A 4 20.37 -13.56 -0.30
N LYS A 5 20.29 -13.32 1.02
CA LYS A 5 19.02 -12.92 1.66
C LYS A 5 18.76 -11.45 1.33
N ILE A 6 17.54 -11.14 0.95
CA ILE A 6 17.06 -9.79 0.65
C ILE A 6 16.40 -9.23 1.92
N LYS A 7 16.95 -8.14 2.44
CA LYS A 7 16.42 -7.50 3.64
C LYS A 7 15.26 -6.56 3.28
N ILE A 8 14.16 -6.65 4.01
CA ILE A 8 13.06 -5.69 4.03
C ILE A 8 13.28 -4.78 5.22
N GLU A 9 13.66 -3.53 4.98
CA GLU A 9 14.02 -2.59 6.04
C GLU A 9 12.81 -2.21 6.91
N ASN A 10 11.63 -2.11 6.28
CA ASN A 10 10.41 -1.85 7.00
C ASN A 10 9.92 -3.08 7.76
N GLY A 11 10.11 -3.09 9.08
CA GLY A 11 9.73 -4.21 9.94
C GLY A 11 8.23 -4.54 9.91
N ARG A 12 7.34 -3.53 9.77
CA ARG A 12 5.89 -3.78 9.65
C ARG A 12 5.53 -4.45 8.34
N LEU A 13 6.16 -4.03 7.24
CA LEU A 13 6.01 -4.69 5.96
C LEU A 13 6.55 -6.12 6.03
N ALA A 14 7.71 -6.35 6.66
CA ALA A 14 8.27 -7.70 6.84
C ALA A 14 7.29 -8.62 7.58
N ILE A 15 6.63 -8.15 8.65
CA ILE A 15 5.60 -8.91 9.37
C ILE A 15 4.46 -9.31 8.42
N ILE A 16 3.94 -8.38 7.64
CA ILE A 16 2.85 -8.63 6.70
C ILE A 16 3.26 -9.67 5.64
N LEU A 17 4.48 -9.57 5.10
CA LEU A 17 4.97 -10.52 4.11
C LEU A 17 5.13 -11.92 4.71
N ARG A 18 5.61 -12.03 5.95
CA ARG A 18 5.68 -13.31 6.67
C ARG A 18 4.29 -13.91 6.90
N GLU A 19 3.30 -13.10 7.30
CA GLU A 19 1.91 -13.57 7.44
C GLU A 19 1.36 -14.14 6.11
N ILE A 20 1.64 -13.46 4.98
CA ILE A 20 1.22 -13.94 3.66
C ILE A 20 1.88 -15.29 3.33
N LEU A 21 3.19 -15.43 3.57
CA LEU A 21 3.92 -16.67 3.30
C LEU A 21 3.45 -17.81 4.19
N ARG A 22 3.16 -17.57 5.48
CA ARG A 22 2.55 -18.56 6.37
C ARG A 22 1.17 -19.00 5.87
N GLY A 23 0.33 -18.07 5.47
CA GLY A 23 -0.98 -18.36 4.91
C GLY A 23 -0.92 -19.23 3.64
N LYS A 24 0.21 -19.20 2.93
CA LYS A 24 0.49 -20.05 1.77
C LYS A 24 1.23 -21.35 2.13
N ASN A 25 1.50 -21.62 3.40
CA ASN A 25 2.31 -22.75 3.89
C ASN A 25 3.74 -22.80 3.30
N LEU A 26 4.32 -21.64 2.98
CA LEU A 26 5.67 -21.55 2.43
C LEU A 26 6.74 -21.37 3.51
N ILE A 27 6.34 -20.97 4.72
CA ILE A 27 7.20 -20.89 5.89
C ILE A 27 6.46 -21.44 7.12
N ASN A 28 7.16 -22.15 7.99
CA ASN A 28 6.57 -22.83 9.16
C ASN A 28 7.03 -22.25 10.51
N GLU A 29 7.93 -21.27 10.52
CA GLU A 29 8.61 -20.87 11.75
C GLU A 29 8.03 -19.59 12.36
N ASP A 30 7.78 -19.66 13.68
CA ASP A 30 7.67 -18.49 14.55
C ASP A 30 9.09 -18.02 14.89
N LYS A 31 9.71 -17.25 14.01
CA LYS A 31 10.97 -16.58 14.30
C LYS A 31 10.69 -15.40 15.22
N GLU A 32 11.59 -15.15 16.17
CA GLU A 32 11.59 -13.91 16.93
C GLU A 32 11.68 -12.70 15.99
N LEU A 33 11.11 -11.56 16.40
CA LEU A 33 11.13 -10.32 15.63
C LEU A 33 12.51 -9.64 15.69
N ASP A 34 13.53 -10.35 15.25
CA ASP A 34 14.91 -9.87 15.15
C ASP A 34 15.26 -9.36 13.75
N GLU A 35 16.52 -9.03 13.52
CA GLU A 35 16.98 -8.57 12.20
C GLU A 35 16.89 -9.67 11.13
N GLU A 36 16.99 -10.96 11.52
CA GLU A 36 16.83 -12.07 10.59
C GLU A 36 15.38 -12.22 10.12
N TYR A 37 14.42 -11.82 10.95
CA TYR A 37 13.00 -11.78 10.58
C TYR A 37 12.72 -10.92 9.35
N LYS A 38 13.51 -9.90 9.12
CA LYS A 38 13.41 -9.01 7.97
C LYS A 38 14.07 -9.55 6.70
N CYS A 39 14.78 -10.68 6.80
CA CYS A 39 15.56 -11.24 5.70
C CYS A 39 14.77 -12.36 4.99
N PHE A 40 14.60 -12.22 3.70
CA PHE A 40 13.84 -13.13 2.84
C PHE A 40 14.74 -13.72 1.76
N SER A 41 14.49 -14.94 1.34
CA SER A 41 15.05 -15.46 0.09
C SER A 41 14.36 -14.80 -1.11
N LYS A 42 15.00 -14.85 -2.27
CA LYS A 42 14.38 -14.40 -3.51
C LYS A 42 13.10 -15.19 -3.80
N GLU A 43 13.13 -16.51 -3.58
CA GLU A 43 11.99 -17.39 -3.80
C GLU A 43 10.79 -17.01 -2.91
N GLU A 44 11.04 -16.69 -1.63
CA GLU A 44 9.99 -16.20 -0.72
C GLU A 44 9.34 -14.93 -1.27
N LEU A 45 10.14 -13.93 -1.68
CA LEU A 45 9.61 -12.69 -2.22
C LEU A 45 8.91 -12.89 -3.57
N ASP A 46 9.41 -13.78 -4.43
CA ASP A 46 8.80 -14.10 -5.72
C ASP A 46 7.41 -14.76 -5.58
N ASN A 47 7.14 -15.38 -4.42
CA ASN A 47 5.83 -15.94 -4.08
C ASN A 47 4.81 -14.88 -3.59
N ILE A 48 5.24 -13.63 -3.35
CA ILE A 48 4.34 -12.54 -2.99
C ILE A 48 3.77 -11.91 -4.27
N THR A 49 2.64 -12.44 -4.72
CA THR A 49 1.93 -11.95 -5.91
C THR A 49 0.81 -10.97 -5.60
N GLU A 50 0.35 -10.94 -4.36
CA GLU A 50 -0.68 -10.03 -3.88
C GLU A 50 -0.26 -9.42 -2.54
N LEU A 51 -0.52 -8.13 -2.38
CA LEU A 51 -0.26 -7.38 -1.16
C LEU A 51 -1.48 -6.53 -0.82
N ASP A 52 -2.12 -6.85 0.30
CA ASP A 52 -3.26 -6.12 0.82
C ASP A 52 -2.87 -5.36 2.10
N LEU A 53 -2.78 -4.05 1.96
CA LEU A 53 -2.42 -3.12 3.03
C LEU A 53 -3.64 -2.36 3.59
N ARG A 54 -4.85 -2.87 3.39
CA ARG A 54 -6.05 -2.25 3.96
C ARG A 54 -5.98 -2.24 5.48
N TRP A 55 -6.09 -1.03 6.05
CA TRP A 55 -6.09 -0.79 7.50
C TRP A 55 -4.84 -1.30 8.22
N LYS A 56 -3.73 -1.42 7.50
CA LYS A 56 -2.44 -1.85 8.04
C LYS A 56 -1.50 -0.66 8.08
N LYS A 57 -1.04 -0.28 9.27
CA LYS A 57 -0.07 0.80 9.45
C LYS A 57 1.31 0.30 9.00
N VAL A 58 1.74 0.72 7.83
CA VAL A 58 3.08 0.38 7.29
C VAL A 58 4.06 1.54 7.38
N GLY A 59 3.57 2.79 7.24
CA GLY A 59 4.40 4.00 7.23
C GLY A 59 5.10 4.21 5.90
N ASN A 60 6.03 3.34 5.56
CA ASN A 60 6.85 3.44 4.35
C ASN A 60 6.71 2.17 3.51
N ILE A 61 6.72 2.32 2.19
CA ILE A 61 6.57 1.23 1.22
C ILE A 61 7.75 1.15 0.23
N GLU A 62 8.92 1.70 0.56
CA GLU A 62 10.08 1.68 -0.32
C GLU A 62 10.46 0.25 -0.72
N ASP A 63 10.36 -0.69 0.20
CA ASP A 63 10.74 -2.08 -0.03
C ASP A 63 9.80 -2.85 -0.97
N ILE A 64 8.61 -2.33 -1.33
CA ILE A 64 7.71 -3.05 -2.25
C ILE A 64 8.33 -3.23 -3.63
N VAL A 65 9.31 -2.43 -4.02
CA VAL A 65 10.05 -2.56 -5.29
C VAL A 65 10.80 -3.90 -5.37
N LYS A 66 11.06 -4.55 -4.23
CA LYS A 66 11.69 -5.87 -4.14
C LYS A 66 10.72 -7.02 -4.47
N LEU A 67 9.40 -6.73 -4.50
CA LEU A 67 8.34 -7.69 -4.83
C LEU A 67 8.13 -7.75 -6.34
N THR A 68 9.10 -8.29 -7.06
CA THR A 68 9.17 -8.25 -8.52
C THR A 68 8.02 -8.97 -9.23
N ASN A 69 7.39 -9.94 -8.55
CA ASN A 69 6.24 -10.71 -9.04
C ASN A 69 4.89 -10.18 -8.54
N LEU A 70 4.87 -9.00 -7.90
CA LEU A 70 3.62 -8.44 -7.40
C LEU A 70 2.67 -8.10 -8.55
N LYS A 71 1.46 -8.69 -8.51
CA LYS A 71 0.39 -8.53 -9.49
C LYS A 71 -0.76 -7.68 -8.98
N ARG A 72 -1.04 -7.76 -7.68
CA ARG A 72 -2.14 -7.03 -7.06
C ARG A 72 -1.65 -6.28 -5.83
N LEU A 73 -1.95 -4.98 -5.77
CA LEU A 73 -1.68 -4.11 -4.63
C LEU A 73 -2.97 -3.37 -4.22
N VAL A 74 -3.33 -3.48 -2.95
CA VAL A 74 -4.42 -2.72 -2.35
C VAL A 74 -3.87 -1.91 -1.18
N ILE A 75 -4.15 -0.61 -1.19
CA ILE A 75 -3.78 0.33 -0.13
C ILE A 75 -5.05 1.05 0.31
N SER A 76 -5.35 1.05 1.60
CA SER A 76 -6.50 1.76 2.13
C SER A 76 -6.33 2.11 3.60
N SER A 77 -6.39 3.38 3.91
CA SER A 77 -6.60 3.87 5.28
C SER A 77 -8.06 3.72 5.71
N GLU A 78 -8.32 3.70 7.02
CA GLU A 78 -9.68 3.82 7.55
C GLU A 78 -10.23 5.23 7.28
N ARG A 79 -11.54 5.36 7.08
CA ARG A 79 -12.18 6.66 6.91
C ARG A 79 -12.28 7.40 8.25
N LEU A 80 -11.53 8.48 8.39
CA LEU A 80 -11.50 9.29 9.61
C LEU A 80 -12.84 9.99 9.91
N ASN A 81 -13.71 10.19 8.91
CA ASN A 81 -15.01 10.84 9.09
C ASN A 81 -16.04 10.01 9.86
N ARG A 82 -15.72 8.76 10.24
CA ARG A 82 -16.53 7.93 11.14
C ARG A 82 -16.14 8.08 12.62
N VAL A 83 -15.09 8.84 12.89
CA VAL A 83 -14.67 9.10 14.27
C VAL A 83 -15.61 10.13 14.88
N PRO A 84 -16.34 9.82 15.96
CA PRO A 84 -17.13 10.81 16.67
C PRO A 84 -16.23 11.94 17.16
N LYS A 85 -16.63 13.21 16.92
CA LYS A 85 -16.00 14.32 17.60
C LYS A 85 -16.44 14.28 19.06
N ILE A 86 -15.55 13.86 19.94
CA ILE A 86 -15.80 13.84 21.36
C ILE A 86 -15.35 15.20 21.90
N GLU A 87 -16.32 16.04 22.27
CA GLU A 87 -16.06 17.40 22.78
C GLU A 87 -15.92 17.46 24.31
N ASP A 88 -16.17 16.37 25.03
CA ASP A 88 -16.16 16.34 26.50
C ASP A 88 -14.77 15.95 27.03
N LYS A 89 -14.14 16.88 27.74
CA LYS A 89 -12.81 16.69 28.39
C LYS A 89 -12.76 15.58 29.46
N ARG A 90 -13.92 15.08 29.92
CA ARG A 90 -13.98 14.00 30.91
C ARG A 90 -13.64 12.63 30.33
N VAL A 91 -13.36 12.55 29.04
CA VAL A 91 -13.18 11.30 28.28
C VAL A 91 -11.76 11.19 27.70
N GLU A 92 -10.75 11.75 28.37
CA GLU A 92 -9.35 11.73 27.88
C GLU A 92 -8.86 10.32 27.56
N LYS A 93 -9.22 9.33 28.39
CA LYS A 93 -8.83 7.94 28.15
C LYS A 93 -9.47 7.37 26.90
N GLU A 94 -10.77 7.58 26.71
CA GLU A 94 -11.50 7.12 25.52
C GLU A 94 -11.01 7.83 24.27
N GLN A 95 -10.65 9.12 24.37
CA GLN A 95 -10.03 9.86 23.26
C GLN A 95 -8.67 9.30 22.88
N GLN A 96 -7.86 8.90 23.85
CA GLN A 96 -6.56 8.30 23.63
C GLN A 96 -6.70 6.92 22.97
N GLU A 97 -7.61 6.08 23.47
CA GLU A 97 -7.91 4.76 22.90
C GLU A 97 -8.44 4.88 21.46
N LEU A 98 -9.31 5.86 21.21
CA LEU A 98 -9.84 6.14 19.88
C LEU A 98 -8.75 6.63 18.93
N LYS A 99 -7.87 7.53 19.38
CA LYS A 99 -6.73 8.01 18.60
C LYS A 99 -5.80 6.86 18.23
N GLU A 100 -5.48 5.99 19.17
CA GLU A 100 -4.64 4.82 18.95
C GLU A 100 -5.31 3.84 17.96
N TYR A 101 -6.61 3.61 18.10
CA TYR A 101 -7.39 2.80 17.17
C TYR A 101 -7.29 3.33 15.74
N ILE A 102 -7.45 4.66 15.56
CA ILE A 102 -7.35 5.30 14.25
C ILE A 102 -5.93 5.22 13.72
N ASP A 103 -4.94 5.59 14.55
CA ASP A 103 -3.53 5.61 14.17
C ASP A 103 -3.04 4.23 13.71
N ASN A 104 -3.64 3.15 14.22
CA ASN A 104 -3.32 1.79 13.82
C ASN A 104 -4.04 1.33 12.54
N ARG A 105 -5.06 2.07 12.08
CA ARG A 105 -5.86 1.73 10.88
C ARG A 105 -5.63 2.64 9.69
N VAL A 106 -4.74 3.62 9.81
CA VAL A 106 -4.21 4.38 8.68
C VAL A 106 -2.91 3.76 8.22
N THR A 107 -2.67 3.76 6.91
CA THR A 107 -1.44 3.16 6.34
C THR A 107 -0.19 3.92 6.77
N GLY A 108 -0.31 5.24 6.96
CA GLY A 108 0.79 6.14 7.28
C GLY A 108 1.78 6.32 6.11
N ILE A 109 1.40 5.96 4.89
CA ILE A 109 2.24 6.12 3.71
C ILE A 109 2.29 7.60 3.33
N GLU A 110 3.50 8.13 3.23
CA GLU A 110 3.75 9.51 2.82
C GLU A 110 4.28 9.62 1.38
N ASP A 111 5.01 8.61 0.91
CA ASP A 111 5.53 8.54 -0.47
C ASP A 111 4.97 7.33 -1.21
N PHE A 112 4.29 7.59 -2.32
CA PHE A 112 3.69 6.58 -3.21
C PHE A 112 4.54 6.27 -4.44
N LYS A 113 5.68 6.94 -4.64
CA LYS A 113 6.58 6.72 -5.78
C LYS A 113 7.07 5.28 -5.94
N PRO A 114 7.31 4.49 -4.87
CA PRO A 114 7.70 3.10 -5.03
C PRO A 114 6.74 2.28 -5.88
N ILE A 115 5.44 2.61 -5.87
CA ILE A 115 4.42 1.94 -6.70
C ILE A 115 4.74 2.08 -8.20
N GLU A 116 5.25 3.23 -8.63
CA GLU A 116 5.54 3.54 -10.03
C GLU A 116 6.58 2.61 -10.65
N SER A 117 7.32 1.87 -9.82
CA SER A 117 8.37 0.92 -10.25
C SER A 117 7.86 -0.51 -10.44
N LEU A 118 6.61 -0.81 -10.06
CA LEU A 118 6.04 -2.15 -10.08
C LEU A 118 5.56 -2.57 -11.48
N LYS A 119 6.48 -2.76 -12.41
CA LYS A 119 6.20 -3.05 -13.83
C LYS A 119 5.30 -4.28 -14.06
N GLY A 120 5.33 -5.24 -13.12
CA GLY A 120 4.53 -6.46 -13.18
C GLY A 120 3.10 -6.30 -12.69
N LEU A 121 2.74 -5.11 -12.13
CA LEU A 121 1.45 -4.90 -11.48
C LEU A 121 0.30 -4.92 -12.49
N GLU A 122 -0.71 -5.73 -12.20
CA GLU A 122 -1.91 -5.89 -13.02
C GLU A 122 -3.13 -5.21 -12.38
N SER A 123 -3.16 -5.08 -11.05
CA SER A 123 -4.26 -4.47 -10.31
C SER A 123 -3.74 -3.53 -9.23
N LEU A 124 -4.18 -2.28 -9.26
CA LEU A 124 -3.89 -1.26 -8.26
C LEU A 124 -5.18 -0.65 -7.73
N GLU A 125 -5.35 -0.72 -6.42
CA GLU A 125 -6.48 -0.13 -5.71
C GLU A 125 -5.97 0.76 -4.58
N ILE A 126 -6.34 2.05 -4.57
CA ILE A 126 -5.92 3.02 -3.54
C ILE A 126 -7.16 3.77 -3.01
N TYR A 127 -7.37 3.70 -1.71
CA TYR A 127 -8.54 4.26 -1.04
C TYR A 127 -8.15 5.05 0.20
N ASN A 128 -8.80 6.20 0.39
CA ASN A 128 -8.72 6.99 1.63
C ASN A 128 -7.28 7.44 2.00
N GLU A 129 -6.43 7.74 1.02
CA GLU A 129 -5.05 8.16 1.23
C GLU A 129 -4.92 9.68 1.07
N GLU A 130 -4.84 10.39 2.20
CA GLU A 130 -4.74 11.85 2.21
C GLU A 130 -3.39 12.37 1.69
N LYS A 131 -2.34 11.56 1.75
CA LYS A 131 -1.00 11.93 1.31
C LYS A 131 -0.75 11.67 -0.18
N LEU A 132 -1.65 10.94 -0.84
CA LEU A 132 -1.55 10.72 -2.28
C LEU A 132 -1.89 12.00 -3.05
N VAL A 133 -0.87 12.65 -3.60
CA VAL A 133 -1.02 13.91 -4.35
C VAL A 133 -0.91 13.68 -5.86
N LYS A 134 -0.02 12.78 -6.28
CA LYS A 134 0.24 12.42 -7.67
C LYS A 134 0.51 10.93 -7.80
N LEU A 135 0.17 10.37 -8.95
CA LEU A 135 0.48 8.99 -9.31
C LEU A 135 0.90 8.96 -10.78
N ASP A 136 2.10 8.42 -11.06
CA ASP A 136 2.55 8.14 -12.43
C ASP A 136 2.40 6.64 -12.73
N THR A 137 1.54 6.31 -13.68
CA THR A 137 1.28 4.94 -14.11
C THR A 137 2.07 4.54 -15.36
N SER A 138 2.91 5.43 -15.88
CA SER A 138 3.59 5.24 -17.18
C SER A 138 4.44 3.97 -17.27
N LYS A 139 4.96 3.49 -16.15
CA LYS A 139 5.76 2.24 -16.07
C LYS A 139 4.93 1.00 -15.73
N LEU A 140 3.66 1.18 -15.36
CA LEU A 140 2.74 0.09 -15.00
C LEU A 140 2.10 -0.52 -16.26
N ILE A 141 2.93 -0.93 -17.21
CA ILE A 141 2.49 -1.34 -18.55
C ILE A 141 1.59 -2.58 -18.59
N ASN A 142 1.58 -3.37 -17.53
CA ASN A 142 0.73 -4.56 -17.39
C ASN A 142 -0.59 -4.28 -16.66
N LEU A 143 -0.85 -3.01 -16.30
CA LEU A 143 -2.02 -2.65 -15.50
C LEU A 143 -3.32 -2.90 -16.25
N LYS A 144 -4.18 -3.75 -15.68
CA LYS A 144 -5.52 -4.11 -16.16
C LYS A 144 -6.62 -3.41 -15.37
N MET A 145 -6.37 -3.14 -14.09
CA MET A 145 -7.32 -2.50 -13.19
C MET A 145 -6.66 -1.38 -12.40
N LEU A 146 -7.26 -0.19 -12.46
CA LEU A 146 -6.93 0.95 -11.61
C LEU A 146 -8.18 1.46 -10.92
N LYS A 147 -8.23 1.36 -9.59
CA LYS A 147 -9.28 1.94 -8.76
C LYS A 147 -8.69 2.91 -7.77
N ILE A 148 -9.16 4.14 -7.81
CA ILE A 148 -8.74 5.20 -6.91
C ILE A 148 -10.00 5.90 -6.40
N ASP A 149 -10.21 5.86 -5.10
CA ASP A 149 -11.42 6.44 -4.52
C ASP A 149 -11.15 7.10 -3.16
N ASN A 150 -11.79 8.24 -2.97
CA ASN A 150 -11.70 9.04 -1.76
C ASN A 150 -10.25 9.42 -1.37
N ASN A 151 -9.49 9.94 -2.35
CA ASN A 151 -8.15 10.49 -2.14
C ASN A 151 -8.21 12.01 -2.34
N PRO A 152 -8.54 12.79 -1.30
CA PRO A 152 -8.97 14.18 -1.44
C PRO A 152 -7.89 15.14 -1.92
N ASN A 153 -6.62 14.76 -1.77
CA ASN A 153 -5.48 15.59 -2.19
C ASN A 153 -4.87 15.15 -3.52
N LEU A 154 -5.41 14.12 -4.17
CA LEU A 154 -4.93 13.67 -5.48
C LEU A 154 -5.29 14.70 -6.56
N LYS A 155 -4.26 15.23 -7.23
CA LYS A 155 -4.37 16.29 -8.23
C LYS A 155 -4.07 15.81 -9.64
N GLU A 156 -3.27 14.77 -9.78
CA GLU A 156 -2.77 14.32 -11.06
C GLU A 156 -2.58 12.80 -11.10
N ILE A 157 -3.04 12.18 -12.18
CA ILE A 157 -2.61 10.86 -12.61
C ILE A 157 -2.03 11.01 -14.00
N SER A 158 -0.77 10.58 -14.20
CA SER A 158 -0.08 10.61 -15.48
C SER A 158 0.18 9.20 -16.00
N GLY A 159 0.49 9.09 -17.30
CA GLY A 159 0.90 7.84 -17.92
C GLY A 159 -0.22 6.85 -18.26
N LEU A 160 -1.50 7.20 -18.08
CA LEU A 160 -2.63 6.32 -18.43
C LEU A 160 -2.65 5.94 -19.93
N ASP A 161 -2.08 6.76 -20.79
CA ASP A 161 -1.92 6.49 -22.22
C ASP A 161 -0.93 5.34 -22.51
N LYS A 162 -0.10 4.95 -21.55
CA LYS A 162 0.83 3.81 -21.64
C LYS A 162 0.22 2.50 -21.16
N ASN A 163 -0.89 2.57 -20.43
CA ASN A 163 -1.57 1.40 -19.87
C ASN A 163 -2.53 0.78 -20.88
N LEU A 164 -1.98 0.24 -21.98
CA LEU A 164 -2.76 -0.28 -23.13
C LEU A 164 -3.61 -1.50 -22.78
N ASN A 165 -3.32 -2.18 -21.66
CA ASN A 165 -4.05 -3.35 -21.17
C ASN A 165 -5.13 -2.99 -20.13
N LEU A 166 -5.39 -1.67 -19.91
CA LEU A 166 -6.32 -1.24 -18.88
C LEU A 166 -7.76 -1.53 -19.28
N GLU A 167 -8.41 -2.42 -18.53
CA GLU A 167 -9.79 -2.86 -18.72
C GLU A 167 -10.75 -2.14 -17.76
N ILE A 168 -10.30 -1.84 -16.54
CA ILE A 168 -11.09 -1.21 -15.50
C ILE A 168 -10.39 0.04 -15.00
N LEU A 169 -11.01 1.19 -15.23
CA LEU A 169 -10.59 2.48 -14.69
C LEU A 169 -11.73 3.07 -13.87
N ARG A 170 -11.53 3.20 -12.56
CA ARG A 170 -12.46 3.85 -11.65
C ARG A 170 -11.73 4.87 -10.81
N ILE A 171 -12.08 6.14 -10.99
CA ILE A 171 -11.51 7.26 -10.24
C ILE A 171 -12.68 8.08 -9.70
N GLU A 172 -12.84 8.07 -8.39
CA GLU A 172 -13.95 8.72 -7.71
C GLU A 172 -13.47 9.51 -6.49
N ARG A 173 -14.17 10.56 -6.13
CA ARG A 173 -13.94 11.36 -4.92
C ARG A 173 -12.48 11.74 -4.73
N VAL A 174 -11.84 12.22 -5.80
CA VAL A 174 -10.45 12.66 -5.81
C VAL A 174 -10.37 14.18 -5.97
N GLY A 175 -9.44 14.79 -5.26
CA GLY A 175 -9.00 16.19 -5.41
C GLY A 175 -10.12 17.21 -5.53
N THR A 176 -9.78 18.42 -5.93
CA THR A 176 -10.71 19.50 -6.22
C THR A 176 -11.01 19.57 -7.71
N ARG A 177 -11.92 20.51 -8.12
CA ARG A 177 -12.41 20.78 -9.49
C ARG A 177 -11.34 20.86 -10.63
N GLN A 178 -10.06 20.66 -10.33
CA GLN A 178 -8.93 20.70 -11.27
C GLN A 178 -8.20 19.38 -11.41
N PHE A 179 -8.86 18.23 -11.19
CA PHE A 179 -8.26 16.94 -11.49
C PHE A 179 -7.87 16.87 -12.98
N ARG A 180 -6.62 16.57 -13.27
CA ARG A 180 -6.09 16.52 -14.64
C ARG A 180 -5.62 15.12 -14.99
N PHE A 181 -6.18 14.58 -16.07
CA PHE A 181 -5.51 13.52 -16.83
C PHE A 181 -4.45 14.17 -17.71
N LYS A 182 -3.20 13.94 -17.39
CA LYS A 182 -2.13 14.40 -18.28
C LYS A 182 -1.99 13.39 -19.42
N ARG A 183 -2.59 13.70 -20.57
CA ARG A 183 -2.20 13.07 -21.83
C ARG A 183 -0.85 13.64 -22.23
N ILE A 184 0.10 12.79 -22.55
CA ILE A 184 1.36 13.16 -23.19
C ILE A 184 1.12 13.14 -24.69
#